data_2006e96aa5cb027ab32f0a16e96c0fdd
#
_entry.id   2006e96aa5cb027ab32f0a16e96c0fdd
#
_cell.length_a   1.000
_cell.length_b   1.000
_cell.length_c   1.000
_cell.angle_alpha   90.00
_cell.angle_beta   90.00
_cell.angle_gamma   90.00
#
_symmetry.space_group_name_H-M   'P 1'
#
loop_
_entity.id
_entity.type
_entity.pdbx_description
1 polymer ?
#
loop_
_entity_poly.entity_id
_entity_poly.type
_entity_poly.pdbx_seq_one_letter_code
_entity_poly.pdbx_strand_id
1 'polypeptide(L)'
;PVAHLLSENSMAAGPRDSILVTVNQPAHGYSTGDRVRFRGADPHFPDYPQVARVDADNINDARGHLVTKVDDNNYTFSPNDLVEQFLTDHCIPGTTTVYVDLDGTLAEYYQAVATYATNIGLLSSGGDWYDMSPDIEVAAIAAAPTNYFLNLGKRAEADALIDLVISKNNTWEVLSTSTSTNTTTQKNNWVTTNFGTIGSGIGRAPAATNYVSNFNKGSYGGANKLLIDDRTDYVNQFIIGGGKAFKYYESGGIRNFGGTGKSVGPVTLLP
;
A
#
# COMPACT_ATOMS: atom_id res chain seq x y z
N PRO A 1 -25.93 14.34 11.92
CA PRO A 1 -25.46 13.02 11.52
C PRO A 1 -25.16 12.17 12.76
N VAL A 2 -25.72 10.96 12.82
CA VAL A 2 -25.61 10.07 13.97
C VAL A 2 -24.49 9.09 13.67
N ALA A 3 -23.51 8.95 14.59
CA ALA A 3 -22.51 7.91 14.48
C ALA A 3 -23.18 6.53 14.69
N HIS A 4 -22.98 5.62 13.76
CA HIS A 4 -23.47 4.25 13.86
C HIS A 4 -22.31 3.32 14.26
N LEU A 5 -22.55 2.47 15.26
CA LEU A 5 -21.64 1.37 15.58
C LEU A 5 -21.87 0.25 14.57
N LEU A 6 -20.80 -0.13 13.88
CA LEU A 6 -20.81 -1.34 13.07
C LEU A 6 -20.70 -2.55 13.99
N SER A 7 -21.44 -3.61 13.69
CA SER A 7 -21.28 -4.88 14.40
C SER A 7 -19.89 -5.50 14.15
N GLU A 8 -19.41 -6.33 15.07
CA GLU A 8 -18.29 -7.20 14.78
C GLU A 8 -18.53 -7.94 13.46
N ASN A 9 -17.50 -8.08 12.65
CA ASN A 9 -17.56 -8.72 11.32
C ASN A 9 -18.39 -7.99 10.25
N SER A 10 -18.66 -6.70 10.43
CA SER A 10 -19.40 -5.93 9.43
C SER A 10 -18.58 -5.58 8.18
N MET A 11 -17.26 -5.76 8.22
CA MET A 11 -16.36 -5.50 7.09
C MET A 11 -15.73 -6.81 6.60
N ALA A 12 -15.73 -7.01 5.30
CA ALA A 12 -15.03 -8.10 4.64
C ALA A 12 -14.18 -7.56 3.48
N ALA A 13 -12.93 -8.00 3.41
CA ALA A 13 -12.13 -7.78 2.22
C ALA A 13 -12.65 -8.68 1.09
N GLY A 14 -12.54 -8.19 -0.14
CA GLY A 14 -12.74 -9.01 -1.34
C GLY A 14 -11.71 -10.15 -1.44
N PRO A 15 -11.68 -10.91 -2.53
CA PRO A 15 -10.67 -11.93 -2.80
C PRO A 15 -9.26 -11.39 -2.54
N ARG A 16 -8.29 -12.27 -2.25
CA ARG A 16 -6.92 -11.92 -1.84
C ARG A 16 -6.24 -10.81 -2.65
N ASP A 17 -6.70 -10.61 -3.88
CA ASP A 17 -6.16 -9.63 -4.83
C ASP A 17 -7.06 -8.39 -4.99
N SER A 18 -8.15 -8.30 -4.21
CA SER A 18 -9.08 -7.18 -4.25
C SER A 18 -8.82 -6.21 -3.10
N ILE A 19 -8.70 -4.95 -3.44
CA ILE A 19 -8.66 -3.83 -2.49
C ILE A 19 -10.06 -3.36 -2.10
N LEU A 20 -11.10 -4.04 -2.60
CA LEU A 20 -12.48 -3.69 -2.33
C LEU A 20 -12.88 -4.17 -0.94
N VAL A 21 -13.31 -3.26 -0.10
CA VAL A 21 -13.87 -3.56 1.22
C VAL A 21 -15.38 -3.56 1.12
N THR A 22 -16.00 -4.68 1.49
CA THR A 22 -17.46 -4.78 1.62
C THR A 22 -17.85 -4.52 3.07
N VAL A 23 -18.79 -3.63 3.29
CA VAL A 23 -19.35 -3.32 4.61
C VAL A 23 -20.80 -3.80 4.65
N ASN A 24 -21.11 -4.63 5.65
CA ASN A 24 -22.47 -5.00 5.98
C ASN A 24 -23.00 -4.08 7.10
N GLN A 25 -23.96 -3.26 6.75
CA GLN A 25 -24.64 -2.34 7.67
C GLN A 25 -26.13 -2.30 7.30
N PRO A 26 -26.99 -3.03 8.02
CA PRO A 26 -28.40 -3.10 7.72
C PRO A 26 -29.06 -1.73 7.65
N ALA A 27 -29.84 -1.50 6.61
CA ALA A 27 -30.60 -0.27 6.36
C ALA A 27 -29.72 1.00 6.39
N HIS A 28 -28.50 0.96 5.82
CA HIS A 28 -27.52 2.05 5.90
C HIS A 28 -27.98 3.34 5.23
N GLY A 29 -28.90 3.29 4.27
CA GLY A 29 -29.46 4.47 3.62
C GLY A 29 -28.53 5.22 2.65
N TYR A 30 -27.31 4.72 2.41
CA TYR A 30 -26.38 5.37 1.48
C TYR A 30 -26.73 5.10 0.03
N SER A 31 -26.35 6.06 -0.81
CA SER A 31 -26.36 5.96 -2.27
C SER A 31 -24.93 5.84 -2.78
N THR A 32 -24.75 5.28 -3.98
CA THR A 32 -23.44 5.31 -4.64
C THR A 32 -22.98 6.76 -4.81
N GLY A 33 -21.74 7.03 -4.39
CA GLY A 33 -21.13 8.37 -4.37
C GLY A 33 -21.23 9.10 -3.04
N ASP A 34 -21.97 8.57 -2.07
CA ASP A 34 -21.93 9.11 -0.71
C ASP A 34 -20.55 8.88 -0.08
N ARG A 35 -20.20 9.73 0.88
CA ARG A 35 -18.92 9.65 1.56
C ARG A 35 -19.11 9.21 3.01
N VAL A 36 -18.43 8.13 3.37
CA VAL A 36 -18.48 7.52 4.70
C VAL A 36 -17.11 7.59 5.37
N ARG A 37 -17.09 7.89 6.67
CA ARG A 37 -15.88 7.90 7.49
C ARG A 37 -15.93 6.80 8.53
N PHE A 38 -14.81 6.10 8.69
CA PHE A 38 -14.65 5.09 9.72
C PHE A 38 -13.69 5.57 10.81
N ARG A 39 -13.83 5.01 12.00
CA ARG A 39 -12.88 5.13 13.11
C ARG A 39 -12.80 3.83 13.88
N GLY A 40 -11.62 3.54 14.41
CA GLY A 40 -11.39 2.38 15.25
C GLY A 40 -11.20 1.10 14.46
N ALA A 41 -11.01 1.16 13.14
CA ALA A 41 -10.51 0.00 12.42
C ALA A 41 -9.11 -0.32 12.93
N ASP A 42 -8.88 -1.58 13.30
CA ASP A 42 -7.59 -2.09 13.74
C ASP A 42 -7.24 -3.31 12.88
N PRO A 43 -6.16 -3.27 12.12
CA PRO A 43 -5.73 -4.39 11.28
C PRO A 43 -5.16 -5.57 12.08
N HIS A 44 -4.94 -5.38 13.39
CA HIS A 44 -4.33 -6.39 14.26
C HIS A 44 -5.33 -7.39 14.83
N PHE A 45 -6.52 -7.50 14.29
CA PHE A 45 -7.46 -8.54 14.71
C PHE A 45 -6.91 -9.90 14.26
N PRO A 46 -6.42 -10.75 15.19
CA PRO A 46 -5.76 -12.01 14.82
C PRO A 46 -6.69 -13.00 14.10
N ASP A 47 -8.00 -12.78 14.17
CA ASP A 47 -9.01 -13.66 13.57
C ASP A 47 -9.46 -13.23 12.16
N TYR A 48 -8.88 -12.16 11.61
CA TYR A 48 -9.26 -11.64 10.28
C TYR A 48 -8.07 -11.50 9.31
N PRO A 49 -7.49 -12.60 8.86
CA PRO A 49 -6.44 -12.56 7.85
C PRO A 49 -6.90 -11.96 6.50
N GLN A 50 -8.21 -11.73 6.33
CA GLN A 50 -8.77 -11.26 5.07
C GLN A 50 -8.90 -9.73 4.97
N VAL A 51 -8.95 -9.01 6.08
CA VAL A 51 -8.89 -7.53 6.10
C VAL A 51 -7.45 -7.03 6.10
N ALA A 52 -6.51 -7.91 6.22
CA ALA A 52 -5.08 -7.69 6.37
C ALA A 52 -4.41 -6.87 5.26
N ARG A 53 -5.08 -6.61 4.16
CA ARG A 53 -4.53 -5.82 3.04
C ARG A 53 -5.00 -4.37 3.01
N VAL A 54 -5.92 -4.00 3.88
CA VAL A 54 -6.40 -2.62 3.99
C VAL A 54 -5.93 -2.07 5.32
N ASP A 55 -4.99 -1.14 5.25
CA ASP A 55 -4.42 -0.51 6.45
C ASP A 55 -5.53 0.22 7.24
N ALA A 56 -5.49 0.09 8.57
CA ALA A 56 -6.38 0.81 9.46
C ALA A 56 -6.32 2.32 9.27
N ASP A 57 -5.13 2.86 8.99
CA ASP A 57 -4.95 4.27 8.72
C ASP A 57 -5.70 4.69 7.45
N ASN A 58 -5.72 3.83 6.44
CA ASN A 58 -6.50 4.07 5.22
C ASN A 58 -8.00 3.94 5.46
N ILE A 59 -8.46 2.96 6.25
CA ILE A 59 -9.88 2.84 6.62
C ILE A 59 -10.31 4.03 7.47
N ASN A 60 -9.49 4.42 8.45
CA ASN A 60 -9.77 5.53 9.37
C ASN A 60 -9.48 6.92 8.79
N ASP A 61 -9.20 7.03 7.48
CA ASP A 61 -8.83 8.30 6.86
C ASP A 61 -9.92 9.37 7.09
N ALA A 62 -9.48 10.52 7.59
CA ALA A 62 -10.38 11.63 7.94
C ALA A 62 -11.12 12.21 6.72
N ARG A 63 -10.63 11.97 5.50
CA ARG A 63 -11.30 12.38 4.25
C ARG A 63 -12.52 11.51 3.97
N GLY A 64 -12.55 10.27 4.51
CA GLY A 64 -13.61 9.29 4.28
C GLY A 64 -13.56 8.68 2.88
N HIS A 65 -14.34 7.64 2.69
CA HIS A 65 -14.38 6.83 1.47
C HIS A 65 -15.66 7.09 0.67
N LEU A 66 -15.54 7.16 -0.64
CA LEU A 66 -16.69 7.09 -1.53
C LEU A 66 -17.23 5.67 -1.51
N VAL A 67 -18.54 5.50 -1.34
CA VAL A 67 -19.15 4.19 -1.30
C VAL A 67 -19.88 3.87 -2.60
N THR A 68 -19.88 2.60 -2.95
CA THR A 68 -20.75 2.03 -3.97
C THR A 68 -21.80 1.19 -3.29
N LYS A 69 -23.06 1.55 -3.40
CA LYS A 69 -24.19 0.78 -2.87
C LYS A 69 -24.29 -0.54 -3.62
N VAL A 70 -24.31 -1.64 -2.88
CA VAL A 70 -24.60 -2.99 -3.40
C VAL A 70 -26.07 -3.30 -3.25
N ASP A 71 -26.60 -3.13 -2.02
CA ASP A 71 -28.02 -3.26 -1.69
C ASP A 71 -28.36 -2.41 -0.45
N ASP A 72 -29.51 -2.60 0.17
CA ASP A 72 -29.93 -1.81 1.34
C ASP A 72 -29.16 -2.14 2.62
N ASN A 73 -28.42 -3.23 2.64
CA ASN A 73 -27.64 -3.68 3.79
C ASN A 73 -26.13 -3.71 3.53
N ASN A 74 -25.69 -3.57 2.27
CA ASN A 74 -24.30 -3.70 1.90
C ASN A 74 -23.86 -2.57 0.99
N TYR A 75 -22.65 -2.09 1.24
CA TYR A 75 -21.93 -1.18 0.34
C TYR A 75 -20.45 -1.57 0.29
N THR A 76 -19.77 -1.10 -0.73
CA THR A 76 -18.33 -1.29 -0.90
C THR A 76 -17.62 0.03 -0.97
N PHE A 77 -16.33 0.05 -0.62
CA PHE A 77 -15.43 1.15 -0.89
C PHE A 77 -14.05 0.62 -1.29
N SER A 78 -13.29 1.46 -1.98
CA SER A 78 -11.92 1.15 -2.36
C SER A 78 -10.98 2.21 -1.78
N PRO A 79 -9.93 1.82 -1.06
CA PRO A 79 -8.87 2.75 -0.68
C PRO A 79 -8.17 3.46 -1.85
N ASN A 80 -8.26 2.93 -3.08
CA ASN A 80 -7.76 3.63 -4.27
C ASN A 80 -8.43 4.97 -4.52
N ASP A 81 -9.67 5.15 -4.08
CA ASP A 81 -10.36 6.44 -4.17
C ASP A 81 -9.61 7.52 -3.38
N LEU A 82 -8.91 7.13 -2.32
CA LEU A 82 -8.06 8.05 -1.54
C LEU A 82 -6.79 8.44 -2.29
N VAL A 83 -6.19 7.53 -3.05
CA VAL A 83 -5.04 7.84 -3.92
C VAL A 83 -5.47 8.82 -4.99
N GLU A 84 -6.63 8.60 -5.62
CA GLU A 84 -7.17 9.51 -6.61
C GLU A 84 -7.40 10.91 -6.03
N GLN A 85 -8.01 11.00 -4.85
CA GLN A 85 -8.21 12.28 -4.18
C GLN A 85 -6.89 12.95 -3.82
N PHE A 86 -5.91 12.19 -3.27
CA PHE A 86 -4.58 12.72 -2.96
C PHE A 86 -3.90 13.30 -4.19
N LEU A 87 -3.92 12.58 -5.31
CA LEU A 87 -3.35 13.06 -6.57
C LEU A 87 -4.10 14.29 -7.10
N THR A 88 -5.43 14.29 -7.02
CA THR A 88 -6.27 15.43 -7.46
C THR A 88 -5.97 16.69 -6.65
N ASP A 89 -5.76 16.56 -5.34
CA ASP A 89 -5.52 17.69 -4.44
C ASP A 89 -4.10 18.26 -4.57
N HIS A 90 -3.15 17.44 -5.03
CA HIS A 90 -1.73 17.79 -4.90
C HIS A 90 -0.94 17.74 -6.20
N CYS A 91 -1.45 17.10 -7.24
CA CYS A 91 -0.75 17.00 -8.51
C CYS A 91 -1.03 18.24 -9.38
N ILE A 92 0.05 18.87 -9.84
CA ILE A 92 0.00 19.92 -10.86
C ILE A 92 0.65 19.30 -12.11
N PRO A 93 -0.14 18.96 -13.15
CA PRO A 93 0.38 18.27 -14.34
C PRO A 93 1.59 19.01 -14.95
N GLY A 94 2.63 18.27 -15.28
CA GLY A 94 3.86 18.80 -15.85
C GLY A 94 4.79 19.56 -14.89
N THR A 95 4.38 19.74 -13.62
CA THR A 95 5.19 20.42 -12.58
C THR A 95 5.51 19.49 -11.41
N THR A 96 4.59 18.58 -11.09
CA THR A 96 4.74 17.66 -9.96
C THR A 96 5.54 16.43 -10.39
N THR A 97 6.51 16.01 -9.57
CA THR A 97 7.11 14.68 -9.67
C THR A 97 6.36 13.74 -8.76
N VAL A 98 5.80 12.67 -9.32
CA VAL A 98 5.14 11.60 -8.56
C VAL A 98 6.06 10.41 -8.47
N TYR A 99 6.51 10.11 -7.27
CA TYR A 99 7.28 8.91 -6.94
C TYR A 99 6.36 7.79 -6.49
N VAL A 100 6.65 6.57 -6.94
CA VAL A 100 5.97 5.35 -6.49
C VAL A 100 7.03 4.35 -6.03
N ASP A 101 6.84 3.76 -4.85
CA ASP A 101 7.72 2.70 -4.37
C ASP A 101 7.50 1.38 -5.12
N LEU A 102 8.47 0.47 -5.02
CA LEU A 102 8.37 -0.87 -5.62
C LEU A 102 7.94 -1.93 -4.62
N ASP A 103 8.75 -2.13 -3.58
CA ASP A 103 8.63 -3.27 -2.67
C ASP A 103 7.41 -3.09 -1.77
N GLY A 104 6.38 -3.91 -1.94
CA GLY A 104 5.13 -3.79 -1.18
C GLY A 104 4.10 -2.87 -1.84
N THR A 105 4.50 -1.93 -2.69
CA THR A 105 3.60 -1.02 -3.43
C THR A 105 3.26 -1.55 -4.82
N LEU A 106 4.25 -1.88 -5.64
CA LEU A 106 4.06 -2.41 -7.00
C LEU A 106 4.45 -3.89 -7.12
N ALA A 107 5.39 -4.35 -6.32
CA ALA A 107 5.89 -5.73 -6.30
C ALA A 107 5.42 -6.48 -5.05
N GLU A 108 5.15 -7.78 -5.20
CA GLU A 108 4.74 -8.70 -4.11
C GLU A 108 5.93 -9.07 -3.22
N TYR A 109 6.56 -8.08 -2.60
CA TYR A 109 7.80 -8.25 -1.86
C TYR A 109 7.61 -9.08 -0.58
N TYR A 110 6.71 -8.67 0.32
CA TYR A 110 6.60 -9.27 1.64
C TYR A 110 6.16 -10.73 1.61
N GLN A 111 5.16 -11.05 0.79
CA GLN A 111 4.73 -12.44 0.64
C GLN A 111 5.82 -13.31 0.02
N ALA A 112 6.59 -12.76 -0.92
CA ALA A 112 7.70 -13.49 -1.51
C ALA A 112 8.83 -13.75 -0.50
N VAL A 113 9.16 -12.77 0.35
CA VAL A 113 10.16 -12.93 1.43
C VAL A 113 9.69 -13.96 2.46
N ALA A 114 8.43 -13.89 2.91
CA ALA A 114 7.87 -14.85 3.87
C ALA A 114 7.85 -16.27 3.30
N THR A 115 7.42 -16.43 2.06
CA THR A 115 7.46 -17.73 1.36
C THR A 115 8.89 -18.27 1.28
N TYR A 116 9.85 -17.43 0.92
CA TYR A 116 11.25 -17.83 0.86
C TYR A 116 11.80 -18.18 2.25
N ALA A 117 11.54 -17.35 3.28
CA ALA A 117 11.94 -17.61 4.66
C ALA A 117 11.39 -18.95 5.18
N THR A 118 10.14 -19.27 4.86
CA THR A 118 9.52 -20.56 5.17
C THR A 118 10.25 -21.71 4.48
N ASN A 119 10.56 -21.57 3.19
CA ASN A 119 11.21 -22.60 2.40
C ASN A 119 12.64 -22.93 2.89
N ILE A 120 13.34 -21.97 3.47
CA ILE A 120 14.69 -22.16 4.04
C ILE A 120 14.67 -22.40 5.56
N GLY A 121 13.47 -22.55 6.17
CA GLY A 121 13.31 -22.91 7.58
C GLY A 121 13.52 -21.76 8.58
N LEU A 122 13.55 -20.51 8.14
CA LEU A 122 13.62 -19.34 9.02
C LEU A 122 12.26 -18.95 9.58
N LEU A 123 11.18 -19.33 8.90
CA LEU A 123 9.80 -19.11 9.33
C LEU A 123 9.10 -20.48 9.41
N SER A 124 8.17 -20.64 10.36
CA SER A 124 7.42 -21.88 10.53
C SER A 124 6.59 -22.20 9.29
N SER A 125 6.38 -23.50 9.04
CA SER A 125 5.48 -23.94 7.97
C SER A 125 4.07 -23.37 8.18
N GLY A 126 3.58 -22.63 7.18
CA GLY A 126 2.32 -21.89 7.25
C GLY A 126 2.43 -20.50 7.87
N GLY A 127 3.64 -20.08 8.28
CA GLY A 127 3.89 -18.71 8.69
C GLY A 127 3.64 -17.74 7.54
N ASP A 128 2.97 -16.63 7.86
CA ASP A 128 2.74 -15.53 6.93
C ASP A 128 3.80 -14.44 7.15
N TRP A 129 3.89 -13.51 6.23
CA TRP A 129 4.77 -12.35 6.38
C TRP A 129 4.44 -11.53 7.67
N TYR A 130 3.25 -11.63 8.22
CA TYR A 130 2.87 -11.09 9.54
C TYR A 130 3.71 -11.66 10.70
N ASP A 131 4.12 -12.93 10.58
CA ASP A 131 4.92 -13.62 11.59
C ASP A 131 6.42 -13.33 11.44
N MET A 132 6.78 -12.59 10.38
CA MET A 132 8.16 -12.33 10.02
C MET A 132 8.73 -11.15 10.79
N SER A 133 9.67 -11.41 11.71
CA SER A 133 10.44 -10.34 12.34
C SER A 133 11.40 -9.67 11.35
N PRO A 134 11.85 -8.42 11.63
CA PRO A 134 12.88 -7.78 10.82
C PRO A 134 14.15 -8.59 10.65
N ASP A 135 14.56 -9.33 11.68
CA ASP A 135 15.76 -10.19 11.62
C ASP A 135 15.57 -11.36 10.67
N ILE A 136 14.37 -11.97 10.65
CA ILE A 136 14.02 -13.03 9.69
C ILE A 136 14.04 -12.47 8.27
N GLU A 137 13.47 -11.30 8.04
CA GLU A 137 13.50 -10.64 6.72
C GLU A 137 14.92 -10.40 6.24
N VAL A 138 15.77 -9.81 7.09
CA VAL A 138 17.17 -9.53 6.75
C VAL A 138 17.91 -10.84 6.45
N ALA A 139 17.73 -11.87 7.27
CA ALA A 139 18.36 -13.19 7.07
C ALA A 139 17.86 -13.85 5.77
N ALA A 140 16.56 -13.80 5.49
CA ALA A 140 15.98 -14.34 4.26
C ALA A 140 16.54 -13.64 3.01
N ILE A 141 16.59 -12.30 3.02
CA ILE A 141 17.15 -11.55 1.89
C ILE A 141 18.64 -11.78 1.72
N ALA A 142 19.40 -11.92 2.80
CA ALA A 142 20.84 -12.25 2.73
C ALA A 142 21.09 -13.64 2.13
N ALA A 143 20.20 -14.59 2.36
CA ALA A 143 20.27 -15.95 1.80
C ALA A 143 19.60 -16.07 0.43
N ALA A 144 18.91 -15.04 -0.05
CA ALA A 144 18.13 -15.09 -1.28
C ALA A 144 19.01 -15.29 -2.53
N PRO A 145 18.48 -15.95 -3.58
CA PRO A 145 19.21 -16.11 -4.83
C PRO A 145 19.52 -14.78 -5.50
N THR A 146 20.57 -14.77 -6.30
CA THR A 146 21.08 -13.54 -6.95
C THR A 146 20.09 -12.82 -7.86
N ASN A 147 19.00 -13.48 -8.25
CA ASN A 147 17.92 -12.92 -9.09
C ASN A 147 16.59 -12.73 -8.33
N TYR A 148 16.66 -12.66 -7.02
CA TYR A 148 15.46 -12.62 -6.16
C TYR A 148 14.49 -11.48 -6.52
N PHE A 149 14.99 -10.24 -6.59
CA PHE A 149 14.17 -9.08 -6.88
C PHE A 149 13.62 -9.08 -8.32
N LEU A 150 14.35 -9.68 -9.27
CA LEU A 150 13.89 -9.80 -10.65
C LEU A 150 12.66 -10.70 -10.78
N ASN A 151 12.52 -11.69 -9.90
CA ASN A 151 11.48 -12.71 -9.94
C ASN A 151 10.27 -12.41 -9.05
N LEU A 152 10.20 -11.22 -8.44
CA LEU A 152 9.03 -10.83 -7.67
C LEU A 152 7.78 -10.74 -8.55
N GLY A 153 6.65 -11.20 -8.03
CA GLY A 153 5.35 -11.00 -8.65
C GLY A 153 5.00 -9.50 -8.73
N LYS A 154 4.27 -9.12 -9.76
CA LYS A 154 3.63 -7.80 -9.82
C LYS A 154 2.31 -7.86 -9.04
N ARG A 155 2.03 -6.86 -8.21
CA ARG A 155 0.76 -6.75 -7.51
C ARG A 155 -0.39 -6.59 -8.51
N ALA A 156 -1.53 -7.19 -8.20
CA ALA A 156 -2.69 -7.17 -9.10
C ALA A 156 -3.19 -5.75 -9.40
N GLU A 157 -3.11 -4.85 -8.42
CA GLU A 157 -3.54 -3.46 -8.51
C GLU A 157 -2.49 -2.49 -9.06
N ALA A 158 -1.25 -2.95 -9.30
CA ALA A 158 -0.14 -2.08 -9.71
C ALA A 158 -0.41 -1.36 -11.04
N ASP A 159 -1.02 -2.05 -12.00
CA ASP A 159 -1.36 -1.43 -13.29
C ASP A 159 -2.41 -0.32 -13.13
N ALA A 160 -3.45 -0.55 -12.32
CA ALA A 160 -4.49 0.44 -12.06
C ALA A 160 -3.95 1.66 -11.30
N LEU A 161 -3.03 1.45 -10.34
CA LEU A 161 -2.36 2.54 -9.65
C LEU A 161 -1.54 3.40 -10.62
N ILE A 162 -0.75 2.79 -11.50
CA ILE A 162 0.07 3.53 -12.46
C ILE A 162 -0.79 4.25 -13.50
N ASP A 163 -1.86 3.62 -13.99
CA ASP A 163 -2.81 4.27 -14.90
C ASP A 163 -3.45 5.51 -14.24
N LEU A 164 -3.80 5.41 -12.96
CA LEU A 164 -4.32 6.53 -12.20
C LEU A 164 -3.29 7.67 -12.08
N VAL A 165 -2.05 7.36 -11.72
CA VAL A 165 -0.97 8.36 -11.63
C VAL A 165 -0.75 9.05 -12.98
N ILE A 166 -0.66 8.28 -14.07
CA ILE A 166 -0.48 8.81 -15.43
C ILE A 166 -1.66 9.71 -15.81
N SER A 167 -2.90 9.32 -15.48
CA SER A 167 -4.08 10.13 -15.79
C SER A 167 -4.08 11.50 -15.11
N LYS A 168 -3.40 11.65 -13.97
CA LYS A 168 -3.33 12.90 -13.19
C LYS A 168 -2.07 13.71 -13.46
N ASN A 169 -0.96 13.07 -13.86
CA ASN A 169 0.36 13.72 -13.99
C ASN A 169 1.10 13.46 -15.30
N ASN A 170 0.58 12.64 -16.19
CA ASN A 170 1.20 12.19 -17.45
C ASN A 170 2.48 11.34 -17.30
N THR A 171 3.17 11.38 -16.16
CA THR A 171 4.39 10.63 -15.91
C THR A 171 4.59 10.32 -14.43
N TRP A 172 5.47 9.38 -14.14
CA TRP A 172 5.86 8.99 -12.80
C TRP A 172 7.30 8.50 -12.76
N GLU A 173 7.85 8.38 -11.56
CA GLU A 173 9.19 7.87 -11.32
C GLU A 173 9.16 6.82 -10.20
N VAL A 174 10.07 5.88 -10.25
CA VAL A 174 10.30 4.95 -9.14
C VAL A 174 11.14 5.64 -8.08
N LEU A 175 10.78 5.45 -6.80
CA LEU A 175 11.63 5.78 -5.65
C LEU A 175 11.64 4.60 -4.66
N SER A 176 12.66 3.78 -4.71
CA SER A 176 12.78 2.58 -3.88
C SER A 176 14.11 2.53 -3.13
N THR A 177 14.28 1.55 -2.26
CA THR A 177 15.53 1.30 -1.54
C THR A 177 16.36 0.26 -2.28
N SER A 178 17.66 0.50 -2.41
CA SER A 178 18.60 -0.49 -2.91
C SER A 178 19.96 -0.33 -2.28
N THR A 179 20.47 -1.39 -1.68
CA THR A 179 21.75 -1.39 -0.94
C THR A 179 22.94 -1.90 -1.78
N SER A 180 22.68 -2.38 -3.01
CA SER A 180 23.74 -2.89 -3.89
C SER A 180 23.44 -2.62 -5.37
N THR A 181 24.50 -2.57 -6.18
CA THR A 181 24.37 -2.45 -7.65
C THR A 181 23.59 -3.62 -8.24
N ASN A 182 23.77 -4.83 -7.71
CA ASN A 182 23.04 -6.01 -8.18
C ASN A 182 21.52 -5.86 -7.92
N THR A 183 21.12 -5.45 -6.73
CA THR A 183 19.71 -5.20 -6.40
C THR A 183 19.12 -4.10 -7.28
N THR A 184 19.85 -3.00 -7.50
CA THR A 184 19.43 -1.92 -8.41
C THR A 184 19.21 -2.45 -9.83
N THR A 185 20.13 -3.25 -10.36
CA THR A 185 20.00 -3.84 -11.70
C THR A 185 18.77 -4.74 -11.80
N GLN A 186 18.54 -5.61 -10.81
CA GLN A 186 17.37 -6.48 -10.78
C GLN A 186 16.06 -5.70 -10.73
N LYS A 187 15.96 -4.68 -9.89
CA LYS A 187 14.79 -3.82 -9.78
C LYS A 187 14.53 -3.06 -11.08
N ASN A 188 15.57 -2.52 -11.74
CA ASN A 188 15.42 -1.90 -13.05
C ASN A 188 14.91 -2.86 -14.13
N ASN A 189 15.43 -4.09 -14.15
CA ASN A 189 14.97 -5.12 -15.07
C ASN A 189 13.51 -5.52 -14.78
N TRP A 190 13.16 -5.65 -13.49
CA TRP A 190 11.79 -5.91 -13.08
C TRP A 190 10.82 -4.80 -13.53
N VAL A 191 11.20 -3.53 -13.34
CA VAL A 191 10.41 -2.37 -13.78
C VAL A 191 10.24 -2.39 -15.30
N THR A 192 11.32 -2.61 -16.04
CA THR A 192 11.28 -2.68 -17.50
C THR A 192 10.38 -3.79 -18.00
N THR A 193 10.43 -4.95 -17.36
CA THR A 193 9.60 -6.12 -17.73
C THR A 193 8.12 -5.86 -17.48
N ASN A 194 7.77 -5.18 -16.37
CA ASN A 194 6.39 -5.04 -15.92
C ASN A 194 5.69 -3.76 -16.43
N PHE A 195 6.44 -2.70 -16.70
CA PHE A 195 5.87 -1.38 -17.05
C PHE A 195 6.44 -0.80 -18.35
N GLY A 196 7.53 -1.32 -18.87
CA GLY A 196 8.18 -0.84 -20.10
C GLY A 196 9.53 -0.17 -19.85
N THR A 197 10.19 0.19 -20.95
CA THR A 197 11.57 0.74 -20.92
C THR A 197 11.61 2.07 -20.20
N ILE A 198 12.39 2.16 -19.14
CA ILE A 198 12.58 3.36 -18.31
C ILE A 198 12.99 4.54 -19.20
N GLY A 199 12.35 5.68 -19.03
CA GLY A 199 12.61 6.90 -19.81
C GLY A 199 12.04 6.91 -21.23
N SER A 200 11.32 5.86 -21.65
CA SER A 200 10.76 5.83 -23.02
C SER A 200 9.59 6.78 -23.24
N GLY A 201 8.86 7.13 -22.17
CA GLY A 201 7.62 7.89 -22.26
C GLY A 201 6.47 7.15 -22.97
N ILE A 202 6.58 5.82 -23.10
CA ILE A 202 5.59 4.99 -23.80
C ILE A 202 4.81 4.13 -22.78
N GLY A 203 3.49 4.19 -22.86
CA GLY A 203 2.59 3.38 -22.03
C GLY A 203 2.77 3.68 -20.54
N ARG A 204 3.02 2.65 -19.74
CA ARG A 204 3.22 2.75 -18.29
C ARG A 204 4.69 2.92 -17.87
N ALA A 205 5.62 3.08 -18.79
CA ALA A 205 7.03 3.19 -18.45
C ALA A 205 7.30 4.41 -17.55
N PRO A 206 8.06 4.26 -16.45
CA PRO A 206 8.44 5.40 -15.62
C PRO A 206 9.46 6.29 -16.36
N ALA A 207 9.46 7.58 -16.03
CA ALA A 207 10.44 8.54 -16.57
C ALA A 207 11.85 8.25 -16.05
N ALA A 208 11.96 7.84 -14.79
CA ALA A 208 13.23 7.50 -14.15
C ALA A 208 13.04 6.48 -13.02
N THR A 209 14.15 5.90 -12.58
CA THR A 209 14.23 5.10 -11.35
C THR A 209 15.26 5.69 -10.40
N ASN A 210 14.85 5.89 -9.16
CA ASN A 210 15.67 6.47 -8.11
C ASN A 210 15.80 5.49 -6.96
N TYR A 211 17.02 5.35 -6.43
CA TYR A 211 17.29 4.42 -5.34
C TYR A 211 18.03 5.10 -4.20
N VAL A 212 17.57 4.86 -2.98
CA VAL A 212 18.24 5.28 -1.76
C VAL A 212 18.94 4.09 -1.13
N SER A 213 20.23 4.25 -0.79
CA SER A 213 21.03 3.20 -0.15
C SER A 213 21.00 3.26 1.38
N ASN A 214 20.64 4.41 1.92
CA ASN A 214 20.64 4.70 3.36
C ASN A 214 19.24 4.66 4.00
N PHE A 215 18.27 4.05 3.35
CA PHE A 215 16.88 3.97 3.81
C PHE A 215 16.22 5.32 4.12
N ASN A 216 16.68 6.41 3.51
CA ASN A 216 16.15 7.75 3.73
C ASN A 216 15.57 8.35 2.44
N LYS A 217 14.27 8.21 2.25
CA LYS A 217 13.54 8.82 1.13
C LYS A 217 13.29 10.33 1.30
N GLY A 218 13.54 10.89 2.48
CA GLY A 218 13.38 12.32 2.75
C GLY A 218 14.23 13.23 1.87
N SER A 219 15.40 12.74 1.42
CA SER A 219 16.26 13.50 0.49
C SER A 219 15.62 13.77 -0.88
N TYR A 220 14.59 13.04 -1.24
CA TYR A 220 13.78 13.23 -2.45
C TYR A 220 12.55 14.12 -2.20
N GLY A 221 12.21 14.43 -0.94
CA GLY A 221 11.14 15.34 -0.59
C GLY A 221 11.37 16.77 -1.12
N GLY A 222 10.31 17.54 -1.23
CA GLY A 222 10.37 18.93 -1.68
C GLY A 222 9.04 19.44 -2.20
N ALA A 223 8.95 20.74 -2.45
CA ALA A 223 7.78 21.34 -3.07
C ALA A 223 7.47 20.66 -4.42
N ASN A 224 6.22 20.41 -4.71
CA ASN A 224 5.75 19.75 -5.93
C ASN A 224 6.28 18.31 -6.12
N LYS A 225 6.59 17.63 -5.01
CA LYS A 225 6.97 16.22 -5.02
C LYS A 225 5.99 15.41 -4.19
N LEU A 226 5.49 14.32 -4.77
CA LEU A 226 4.56 13.39 -4.15
C LEU A 226 5.21 12.02 -4.07
N LEU A 227 4.91 11.27 -2.99
CA LEU A 227 5.31 9.89 -2.81
C LEU A 227 4.08 9.02 -2.54
N ILE A 228 4.01 7.87 -3.18
CA ILE A 228 3.09 6.77 -2.88
C ILE A 228 3.95 5.59 -2.41
N ASP A 229 3.79 5.19 -1.15
CA ASP A 229 4.68 4.23 -0.48
C ASP A 229 3.89 3.44 0.57
N ASP A 230 4.17 2.17 0.75
CA ASP A 230 3.48 1.31 1.72
C ASP A 230 4.05 1.43 3.15
N ARG A 231 5.21 2.08 3.32
CA ARG A 231 5.89 2.18 4.63
C ARG A 231 5.69 3.54 5.28
N THR A 232 5.16 3.52 6.51
CA THR A 232 4.94 4.73 7.32
C THR A 232 6.22 5.53 7.56
N ASP A 233 7.35 4.86 7.80
CA ASP A 233 8.62 5.53 8.04
C ASP A 233 9.12 6.30 6.80
N TYR A 234 8.97 5.77 5.60
CA TYR A 234 9.33 6.45 4.36
C TYR A 234 8.39 7.60 4.04
N VAL A 235 7.08 7.40 4.24
CA VAL A 235 6.07 8.47 4.12
C VAL A 235 6.44 9.65 5.04
N ASN A 236 6.74 9.39 6.30
CA ASN A 236 7.10 10.43 7.27
C ASN A 236 8.41 11.13 6.90
N GLN A 237 9.44 10.38 6.49
CA GLN A 237 10.71 10.96 6.04
C GLN A 237 10.51 11.89 4.84
N PHE A 238 9.69 11.47 3.87
CA PHE A 238 9.43 12.26 2.68
C PHE A 238 8.68 13.57 2.99
N ILE A 239 7.72 13.52 3.92
CA ILE A 239 7.00 14.70 4.41
C ILE A 239 7.97 15.66 5.15
N ILE A 240 8.84 15.12 6.01
CA ILE A 240 9.88 15.91 6.70
C ILE A 240 10.82 16.57 5.67
N GLY A 241 11.10 15.90 4.56
CA GLY A 241 11.86 16.45 3.43
C GLY A 241 11.14 17.54 2.64
N GLY A 242 9.92 17.93 3.02
CA GLY A 242 9.13 18.99 2.38
C GLY A 242 8.22 18.52 1.24
N GLY A 243 8.14 17.22 0.99
CA GLY A 243 7.21 16.62 0.04
C GLY A 243 5.83 16.35 0.64
N LYS A 244 4.93 15.79 -0.15
CA LYS A 244 3.68 15.22 0.31
C LYS A 244 3.67 13.74 0.00
N ALA A 245 3.14 12.92 0.89
CA ALA A 245 3.13 11.49 0.70
C ALA A 245 1.79 10.87 1.06
N PHE A 246 1.47 9.81 0.35
CA PHE A 246 0.34 8.94 0.59
C PHE A 246 0.86 7.58 1.03
N LYS A 247 0.43 7.13 2.21
CA LYS A 247 0.67 5.75 2.62
C LYS A 247 -0.28 4.86 1.83
N TYR A 248 0.30 4.11 0.90
CA TYR A 248 -0.39 3.08 0.16
C TYR A 248 -0.60 1.87 1.07
N TYR A 249 -1.06 0.74 0.59
CA TYR A 249 -1.32 -0.39 1.46
C TYR A 249 -0.07 -0.89 2.17
N GLU A 250 -0.20 -1.27 3.44
CA GLU A 250 0.70 -2.28 3.96
C GLU A 250 0.28 -3.64 3.37
N SER A 251 1.04 -4.11 2.41
CA SER A 251 0.99 -5.53 2.03
C SER A 251 1.66 -6.39 3.10
N GLY A 252 1.99 -5.80 4.20
CA GLY A 252 2.60 -6.39 5.32
C GLY A 252 2.20 -5.67 6.59
N GLY A 253 1.31 -6.24 7.43
CA GLY A 253 0.80 -5.65 8.66
C GLY A 253 1.80 -4.84 9.44
N ILE A 254 1.33 -4.03 10.32
CA ILE A 254 2.16 -3.23 11.20
C ILE A 254 3.13 -4.18 11.91
N ARG A 255 4.42 -4.02 11.64
CA ARG A 255 5.44 -4.65 12.46
C ARG A 255 5.32 -4.06 13.85
N ASN A 256 4.68 -4.81 14.77
CA ASN A 256 4.69 -4.45 16.17
C ASN A 256 6.12 -4.59 16.70
N PHE A 257 6.84 -3.50 16.76
CA PHE A 257 7.98 -3.38 17.65
C PHE A 257 7.47 -3.36 19.09
N GLY A 258 7.20 -4.56 19.67
CA GLY A 258 7.07 -4.75 21.11
C GLY A 258 5.87 -4.09 21.78
N GLY A 259 4.66 -4.29 21.32
CA GLY A 259 3.43 -3.85 21.99
C GLY A 259 2.53 -5.01 22.38
N THR A 260 2.33 -5.22 23.68
CA THR A 260 1.32 -6.14 24.22
C THR A 260 -0.06 -5.79 23.69
N GLY A 261 -0.80 -6.77 23.17
CA GLY A 261 -2.10 -6.62 22.54
C GLY A 261 -3.06 -5.72 23.32
N LYS A 262 -3.63 -4.75 22.63
CA LYS A 262 -4.76 -3.96 23.13
C LYS A 262 -6.04 -4.51 22.50
N SER A 263 -7.03 -4.75 23.34
CA SER A 263 -8.38 -5.09 22.91
C SER A 263 -8.98 -3.93 22.10
N VAL A 264 -9.61 -4.27 21.00
CA VAL A 264 -10.20 -3.32 20.08
C VAL A 264 -11.61 -2.94 20.53
N GLY A 265 -11.86 -1.65 20.59
CA GLY A 265 -13.23 -1.13 20.68
C GLY A 265 -13.95 -1.21 19.32
N PRO A 266 -15.26 -1.10 19.30
CA PRO A 266 -16.03 -1.20 18.07
C PRO A 266 -15.68 -0.06 17.09
N VAL A 267 -15.63 -0.39 15.80
CA VAL A 267 -15.46 0.59 14.71
C VAL A 267 -16.63 1.55 14.71
N THR A 268 -16.37 2.84 14.70
CA THR A 268 -17.42 3.87 14.72
C THR A 268 -17.48 4.58 13.39
N LEU A 269 -18.67 4.63 12.79
CA LEU A 269 -18.98 5.53 11.68
C LEU A 269 -19.11 6.96 12.22
N LEU A 270 -18.40 7.88 11.60
CA LEU A 270 -18.56 9.30 11.87
C LEU A 270 -19.43 9.95 10.81
N PRO A 271 -20.21 10.92 11.22
CA PRO A 271 -21.00 11.71 10.31
C PRO A 271 -20.17 12.52 9.33
#